data_237038c25e00d253d60fab8a5de57d89
#
_entry.id   237038c25e00d253d60fab8a5de57d89
#
_cell.length_a   1.000
_cell.length_b   1.000
_cell.length_c   1.000
_cell.angle_alpha   90.00
_cell.angle_beta   90.00
_cell.angle_gamma   90.00
#
_symmetry.space_group_name_H-M   'P 1'
#
loop_
_entity.id
_entity.type
_entity.pdbx_description
1 polymer ?
#
loop_
_entity_poly.entity_id
_entity_poly.type
_entity_poly.pdbx_seq_one_letter_code
_entity_poly.pdbx_strand_id
1 'polypeptide(L)'
;MSVDQTGMQGTRWTGIVPILISAAILVACGAPPADAPAERASQSQESMASAIPVQGPVVVFLGDSLTAGFGLPAEDALPEQVASILKSEGIEARVINAGVSGDTTANGLSRFDWSVTAADADLVVVALGANDYLMGIDPERVKQNLSAIVQKARENNIECVLVDLQPRSAVEEGSRDAAFAAIYPELATQFGLKYYPSLMTGVANQPDLLQTDGLHPTEKGVRVMAENLAQFLEPIIEAYE
;
A
#
# COMPACT_ATOMS: atom_id res chain seq x y z
N MET A 1 -62.73 -17.55 -8.73
CA MET A 1 -62.42 -18.66 -7.80
C MET A 1 -61.21 -18.18 -7.02
N SER A 2 -61.37 -17.45 -5.98
CA SER A 2 -61.84 -17.82 -4.63
C SER A 2 -60.80 -18.60 -3.85
N VAL A 3 -60.18 -17.84 -2.92
CA VAL A 3 -59.96 -18.16 -1.48
C VAL A 3 -58.72 -19.06 -1.26
N ASP A 4 -57.80 -18.76 -0.35
CA ASP A 4 -58.03 -18.60 1.08
C ASP A 4 -56.86 -17.92 1.81
N GLN A 5 -57.19 -17.13 2.82
CA GLN A 5 -56.35 -16.59 3.87
C GLN A 5 -56.44 -17.49 5.10
N THR A 6 -55.29 -17.76 5.71
CA THR A 6 -55.21 -18.04 7.17
C THR A 6 -53.75 -17.74 7.54
N GLY A 7 -53.35 -16.88 8.40
CA GLY A 7 -53.88 -16.53 9.72
C GLY A 7 -53.14 -17.28 10.80
N MET A 8 -52.47 -16.55 11.67
CA MET A 8 -52.14 -16.89 13.08
C MET A 8 -50.65 -16.66 13.40
N GLN A 9 -50.38 -15.89 14.27
CA GLN A 9 -50.61 -15.56 15.68
C GLN A 9 -49.25 -15.31 16.35
N GLY A 10 -49.17 -14.17 16.95
CA GLY A 10 -48.04 -13.74 17.76
C GLY A 10 -47.92 -14.49 19.09
N THR A 11 -46.72 -14.62 19.54
CA THR A 11 -46.43 -14.99 20.92
C THR A 11 -45.59 -13.87 21.56
N ARG A 12 -46.26 -13.11 22.43
CA ARG A 12 -45.67 -12.16 23.36
C ARG A 12 -45.05 -12.97 24.50
N TRP A 13 -43.78 -12.83 24.73
CA TRP A 13 -43.11 -13.27 25.96
C TRP A 13 -42.85 -12.06 26.86
N THR A 14 -43.65 -11.96 27.92
CA THR A 14 -43.39 -11.09 29.09
C THR A 14 -42.55 -11.90 30.09
N GLY A 15 -41.29 -11.61 30.19
CA GLY A 15 -40.41 -12.16 31.22
C GLY A 15 -40.10 -11.11 32.27
N ILE A 16 -40.58 -11.35 33.46
CA ILE A 16 -40.38 -10.58 34.69
C ILE A 16 -38.96 -10.84 35.19
N VAL A 17 -38.17 -9.75 35.38
CA VAL A 17 -36.84 -9.83 36.03
C VAL A 17 -36.98 -9.50 37.51
N PRO A 18 -36.57 -10.38 38.44
CA PRO A 18 -36.56 -10.05 39.87
C PRO A 18 -35.33 -9.20 40.23
N ILE A 19 -35.61 -8.12 40.92
CA ILE A 19 -34.63 -7.25 41.55
C ILE A 19 -34.08 -7.98 42.77
N LEU A 20 -32.78 -8.27 42.75
CA LEU A 20 -32.04 -8.69 43.94
C LEU A 20 -31.27 -7.49 44.52
N ILE A 21 -31.73 -7.11 45.67
CA ILE A 21 -31.06 -6.14 46.56
C ILE A 21 -29.89 -6.85 47.23
N SER A 22 -28.68 -6.43 46.97
CA SER A 22 -27.47 -6.89 47.68
C SER A 22 -26.87 -5.76 48.50
N ALA A 23 -26.68 -6.09 49.76
CA ALA A 23 -26.23 -5.26 50.86
C ALA A 23 -24.84 -4.60 50.66
N ALA A 24 -24.75 -3.38 51.07
CA ALA A 24 -23.50 -2.64 51.18
C ALA A 24 -22.61 -3.23 52.29
N ILE A 25 -21.42 -3.64 51.94
CA ILE A 25 -20.31 -3.91 52.88
C ILE A 25 -19.38 -2.71 52.82
N LEU A 26 -19.37 -1.94 53.94
CA LEU A 26 -18.37 -0.91 54.20
C LEU A 26 -17.05 -1.62 54.54
N VAL A 27 -16.08 -1.51 53.64
CA VAL A 27 -14.69 -1.85 53.94
C VAL A 27 -13.91 -0.56 54.19
N ALA A 28 -13.28 -0.49 55.35
CA ALA A 28 -12.50 0.65 55.88
C ALA A 28 -11.34 1.01 54.95
N CYS A 29 -11.13 2.33 54.77
CA CYS A 29 -9.95 2.93 54.19
C CYS A 29 -8.71 2.58 55.03
N GLY A 30 -7.82 1.74 54.47
CA GLY A 30 -6.43 1.68 54.85
C GLY A 30 -5.62 2.42 53.78
N ALA A 31 -5.00 3.53 54.12
CA ALA A 31 -4.07 4.25 53.25
C ALA A 31 -2.83 3.35 52.99
N PRO A 32 -2.36 3.21 51.75
CA PRO A 32 -1.08 2.55 51.48
C PRO A 32 0.07 3.51 51.88
N PRO A 33 1.23 2.94 52.32
CA PRO A 33 2.38 3.75 52.68
C PRO A 33 2.95 4.47 51.45
N ALA A 34 3.25 5.75 51.63
CA ALA A 34 4.05 6.54 50.73
C ALA A 34 5.50 6.05 50.83
N ASP A 35 5.96 5.27 49.85
CA ASP A 35 7.36 5.12 49.48
C ASP A 35 7.44 4.07 48.35
N ALA A 36 7.25 4.55 47.12
CA ALA A 36 7.71 3.86 45.94
C ALA A 36 8.55 4.86 45.12
N PRO A 37 9.78 4.49 44.74
CA PRO A 37 10.71 5.45 44.15
C PRO A 37 10.25 5.88 42.75
N ALA A 38 10.32 7.19 42.51
CA ALA A 38 10.02 7.86 41.23
C ALA A 38 11.02 7.56 40.12
N GLU A 39 11.82 6.50 40.24
CA GLU A 39 12.85 6.14 39.25
C GLU A 39 12.36 5.28 38.05
N ARG A 40 11.14 4.74 38.09
CA ARG A 40 10.61 3.94 36.97
C ARG A 40 9.91 4.76 35.89
N ALA A 41 9.57 6.00 36.16
CA ALA A 41 8.90 6.86 35.15
C ALA A 41 9.89 7.57 34.22
N SER A 42 11.13 7.77 34.64
CA SER A 42 12.17 8.42 33.81
C SER A 42 12.84 7.49 32.80
N GLN A 43 12.86 6.17 33.04
CA GLN A 43 13.48 5.22 32.11
C GLN A 43 12.58 4.89 30.89
N SER A 44 11.28 5.18 30.96
CA SER A 44 10.37 4.97 29.84
C SER A 44 10.34 6.14 28.83
N GLN A 45 10.84 7.30 29.23
CA GLN A 45 10.90 8.48 28.35
C GLN A 45 12.23 8.62 27.60
N GLU A 46 13.32 8.02 28.10
CA GLU A 46 14.61 8.04 27.39
C GLU A 46 14.71 7.06 26.24
N SER A 47 13.83 6.03 26.17
CA SER A 47 13.83 5.06 25.08
C SER A 47 13.12 5.53 23.79
N MET A 48 12.42 6.66 23.81
CA MET A 48 11.76 7.23 22.62
C MET A 48 12.54 8.36 21.93
N ALA A 49 13.71 8.73 22.43
CA ALA A 49 14.44 9.92 21.99
C ALA A 49 15.68 9.62 21.11
N SER A 50 15.77 8.46 20.45
CA SER A 50 16.91 8.16 19.59
C SER A 50 16.54 7.42 18.30
N ALA A 51 15.44 7.80 17.66
CA ALA A 51 15.34 7.60 16.22
C ALA A 51 16.08 8.78 15.59
N ILE A 52 17.31 8.55 15.12
CA ILE A 52 17.99 9.48 14.21
C ILE A 52 16.99 9.71 13.08
N PRO A 53 16.57 10.95 12.76
CA PRO A 53 15.73 11.19 11.61
C PRO A 53 16.44 10.60 10.40
N VAL A 54 15.82 9.68 9.70
CA VAL A 54 16.33 9.24 8.40
C VAL A 54 16.41 10.50 7.57
N GLN A 55 17.62 10.92 7.22
CA GLN A 55 17.86 12.05 6.32
C GLN A 55 17.50 11.58 4.91
N GLY A 56 16.90 12.45 4.12
CA GLY A 56 16.50 12.13 2.75
C GLY A 56 14.99 12.16 2.53
N PRO A 57 14.55 12.09 1.28
CA PRO A 57 13.14 12.23 0.91
C PRO A 57 12.29 11.05 1.39
N VAL A 58 11.03 11.33 1.61
CA VAL A 58 10.00 10.32 1.88
C VAL A 58 9.47 9.77 0.56
N VAL A 59 9.74 8.51 0.30
CA VAL A 59 9.36 7.80 -0.94
C VAL A 59 8.26 6.79 -0.62
N VAL A 60 7.04 7.04 -1.09
CA VAL A 60 5.90 6.13 -0.88
C VAL A 60 5.68 5.27 -2.12
N PHE A 61 5.65 3.96 -1.95
CA PHE A 61 5.28 3.02 -3.00
C PHE A 61 3.79 2.71 -2.93
N LEU A 62 2.99 3.34 -3.77
CA LEU A 62 1.56 3.10 -3.91
C LEU A 62 1.33 2.00 -4.95
N GLY A 63 1.00 0.79 -4.49
CA GLY A 63 0.90 -0.35 -5.39
C GLY A 63 -0.04 -1.45 -4.91
N ASP A 64 0.02 -2.57 -5.60
CA ASP A 64 -0.77 -3.77 -5.35
C ASP A 64 0.04 -4.90 -4.67
N SER A 65 -0.24 -6.16 -5.00
CA SER A 65 0.45 -7.33 -4.44
C SER A 65 1.93 -7.41 -4.79
N LEU A 66 2.36 -6.87 -5.94
CA LEU A 66 3.77 -6.82 -6.33
C LEU A 66 4.57 -5.87 -5.43
N THR A 67 3.94 -4.79 -5.01
CA THR A 67 4.52 -3.83 -4.05
C THR A 67 4.44 -4.36 -2.62
N ALA A 68 3.30 -4.95 -2.23
CA ALA A 68 3.09 -5.46 -0.88
C ALA A 68 4.00 -6.64 -0.50
N GLY A 69 4.60 -7.33 -1.47
CA GLY A 69 5.39 -8.54 -1.23
C GLY A 69 4.50 -9.77 -0.96
N PHE A 70 3.46 -9.98 -1.79
CA PHE A 70 2.53 -11.09 -1.60
C PHE A 70 3.25 -12.44 -1.48
N GLY A 71 2.94 -13.16 -0.39
CA GLY A 71 3.50 -14.49 -0.11
C GLY A 71 4.94 -14.48 0.41
N LEU A 72 5.53 -13.31 0.67
CA LEU A 72 6.89 -13.15 1.17
C LEU A 72 6.90 -12.53 2.58
N PRO A 73 7.99 -12.71 3.36
CA PRO A 73 8.25 -11.91 4.55
C PRO A 73 8.30 -10.41 4.22
N ALA A 74 7.97 -9.56 5.18
CA ALA A 74 7.89 -8.11 4.95
C ALA A 74 9.23 -7.52 4.45
N GLU A 75 10.35 -8.00 4.99
CA GLU A 75 11.70 -7.58 4.61
C GLU A 75 12.08 -7.90 3.16
N ASP A 76 11.37 -8.86 2.54
CA ASP A 76 11.59 -9.27 1.15
C ASP A 76 10.62 -8.58 0.17
N ALA A 77 9.76 -7.68 0.65
CA ALA A 77 8.91 -6.92 -0.22
C ALA A 77 9.72 -5.90 -1.05
N LEU A 78 9.17 -5.52 -2.21
CA LEU A 78 9.87 -4.69 -3.19
C LEU A 78 10.38 -3.35 -2.62
N PRO A 79 9.59 -2.56 -1.87
CA PRO A 79 10.06 -1.28 -1.34
C PRO A 79 11.22 -1.45 -0.35
N GLU A 80 11.17 -2.48 0.50
CA GLU A 80 12.21 -2.78 1.48
C GLU A 80 13.52 -3.21 0.81
N GLN A 81 13.42 -3.99 -0.26
CA GLN A 81 14.60 -4.38 -1.05
C GLN A 81 15.19 -3.16 -1.78
N VAL A 82 14.36 -2.29 -2.36
CA VAL A 82 14.82 -1.02 -2.97
C VAL A 82 15.51 -0.14 -1.92
N ALA A 83 14.91 0.03 -0.74
CA ALA A 83 15.51 0.80 0.35
C ALA A 83 16.87 0.25 0.79
N SER A 84 17.01 -1.08 0.86
CA SER A 84 18.25 -1.75 1.21
C SER A 84 19.35 -1.50 0.18
N ILE A 85 19.00 -1.53 -1.11
CA ILE A 85 19.95 -1.28 -2.23
C ILE A 85 20.40 0.18 -2.20
N LEU A 86 19.49 1.14 -2.20
CA LEU A 86 19.79 2.58 -2.14
C LEU A 86 20.72 2.89 -0.96
N LYS A 87 20.42 2.36 0.21
CA LYS A 87 21.25 2.53 1.40
C LYS A 87 22.64 1.94 1.23
N SER A 88 22.80 0.80 0.55
CA SER A 88 24.11 0.20 0.29
C SER A 88 24.95 1.03 -0.67
N GLU A 89 24.33 1.87 -1.49
CA GLU A 89 24.94 2.82 -2.42
C GLU A 89 25.16 4.20 -1.78
N GLY A 90 24.76 4.38 -0.51
CA GLY A 90 24.96 5.61 0.25
C GLY A 90 23.84 6.64 0.05
N ILE A 91 22.74 6.25 -0.59
CA ILE A 91 21.58 7.12 -0.86
C ILE A 91 20.58 6.96 0.29
N GLU A 92 20.33 8.05 1.00
CA GLU A 92 19.41 8.06 2.14
C GLU A 92 18.00 8.42 1.67
N ALA A 93 17.04 7.56 1.98
CA ALA A 93 15.61 7.77 1.73
C ALA A 93 14.76 7.05 2.79
N ARG A 94 13.65 7.67 3.16
CA ARG A 94 12.62 7.01 3.96
C ARG A 94 11.61 6.34 3.03
N VAL A 95 11.80 5.07 2.76
CA VAL A 95 10.88 4.30 1.91
C VAL A 95 9.68 3.77 2.73
N ILE A 96 8.49 3.92 2.18
CA ILE A 96 7.23 3.46 2.80
C ILE A 96 6.51 2.52 1.83
N ASN A 97 6.25 1.32 2.28
CA ASN A 97 5.44 0.35 1.56
C ASN A 97 3.94 0.65 1.77
N ALA A 98 3.30 1.16 0.75
CA ALA A 98 1.86 1.35 0.67
C ALA A 98 1.24 0.42 -0.38
N GLY A 99 1.76 -0.80 -0.52
CA GLY A 99 1.19 -1.87 -1.32
C GLY A 99 0.01 -2.55 -0.61
N VAL A 100 -1.07 -2.81 -1.35
CA VAL A 100 -2.22 -3.58 -0.85
C VAL A 100 -2.60 -4.63 -1.90
N SER A 101 -2.47 -5.91 -1.53
CA SER A 101 -2.77 -7.01 -2.46
C SER A 101 -4.21 -6.95 -2.95
N GLY A 102 -4.39 -7.05 -4.26
CA GLY A 102 -5.70 -6.99 -4.90
C GLY A 102 -6.17 -5.58 -5.27
N ASP A 103 -5.43 -4.53 -4.92
CA ASP A 103 -5.82 -3.16 -5.26
C ASP A 103 -5.82 -2.93 -6.76
N THR A 104 -6.89 -2.28 -7.19
CA THR A 104 -7.04 -1.66 -8.51
C THR A 104 -6.58 -0.20 -8.47
N THR A 105 -6.52 0.44 -9.63
CA THR A 105 -6.27 1.89 -9.72
C THR A 105 -7.33 2.71 -8.96
N ALA A 106 -8.59 2.25 -8.93
CA ALA A 106 -9.66 2.89 -8.16
C ALA A 106 -9.43 2.78 -6.64
N ASN A 107 -8.95 1.63 -6.16
CA ASN A 107 -8.61 1.44 -4.75
C ASN A 107 -7.43 2.34 -4.35
N GLY A 108 -6.35 2.35 -5.13
CA GLY A 108 -5.21 3.23 -4.89
C GLY A 108 -5.59 4.70 -4.86
N LEU A 109 -6.44 5.15 -5.79
CA LEU A 109 -6.98 6.51 -5.81
C LEU A 109 -7.76 6.83 -4.53
N SER A 110 -8.61 5.92 -4.08
CA SER A 110 -9.46 6.14 -2.89
C SER A 110 -8.67 6.30 -1.60
N ARG A 111 -7.50 5.66 -1.50
CA ARG A 111 -6.63 5.70 -0.32
C ARG A 111 -5.41 6.62 -0.45
N PHE A 112 -5.30 7.38 -1.52
CA PHE A 112 -4.14 8.24 -1.77
C PHE A 112 -3.85 9.18 -0.62
N ASP A 113 -4.88 9.87 -0.10
CA ASP A 113 -4.69 10.90 0.92
C ASP A 113 -4.12 10.33 2.23
N TRP A 114 -4.59 9.18 2.68
CA TRP A 114 -4.10 8.58 3.92
C TRP A 114 -2.83 7.74 3.74
N SER A 115 -2.57 7.22 2.53
CA SER A 115 -1.37 6.42 2.26
C SER A 115 -0.18 7.25 1.83
N VAL A 116 -0.41 8.36 1.12
CA VAL A 116 0.64 9.15 0.48
C VAL A 116 0.72 10.55 1.10
N THR A 117 -0.38 11.31 1.09
CA THR A 117 -0.38 12.68 1.61
C THR A 117 -0.13 12.72 3.12
N ALA A 118 -0.79 11.84 3.89
CA ALA A 118 -0.60 11.77 5.36
C ALA A 118 0.77 11.23 5.78
N ALA A 119 1.54 10.68 4.86
CA ALA A 119 2.92 10.24 5.09
C ALA A 119 3.94 11.36 4.88
N ASP A 120 3.49 12.56 4.46
CA ASP A 120 4.35 13.68 4.04
C ASP A 120 5.34 13.26 2.96
N ALA A 121 4.81 12.58 1.90
CA ALA A 121 5.63 12.07 0.82
C ALA A 121 6.22 13.19 -0.03
N ASP A 122 7.50 13.07 -0.37
CA ASP A 122 8.17 13.89 -1.38
C ASP A 122 8.02 13.28 -2.78
N LEU A 123 8.06 11.95 -2.82
CA LEU A 123 7.96 11.15 -4.05
C LEU A 123 6.95 10.02 -3.86
N VAL A 124 6.06 9.83 -4.84
CA VAL A 124 5.21 8.64 -4.93
C VAL A 124 5.56 7.81 -6.16
N VAL A 125 5.84 6.53 -5.93
CA VAL A 125 6.05 5.52 -6.98
C VAL A 125 4.71 4.77 -7.15
N VAL A 126 4.03 4.99 -8.27
CA VAL A 126 2.69 4.42 -8.54
C VAL A 126 2.83 3.18 -9.39
N ALA A 127 2.59 2.02 -8.80
CA ALA A 127 2.66 0.69 -9.42
C ALA A 127 1.30 -0.03 -9.28
N LEU A 128 0.31 0.42 -10.04
CA LEU A 128 -1.08 -0.06 -10.02
C LEU A 128 -1.59 -0.33 -11.44
N GLY A 129 -2.56 -1.23 -11.60
CA GLY A 129 -3.23 -1.51 -12.86
C GLY A 129 -3.22 -2.98 -13.29
N ALA A 130 -2.39 -3.83 -12.66
CA ALA A 130 -2.39 -5.27 -12.95
C ALA A 130 -3.76 -5.91 -12.62
N ASN A 131 -4.32 -5.59 -11.47
CA ASN A 131 -5.64 -6.10 -11.07
C ASN A 131 -6.75 -5.56 -11.97
N ASP A 132 -6.68 -4.31 -12.40
CA ASP A 132 -7.61 -3.76 -13.39
C ASP A 132 -7.57 -4.56 -14.70
N TYR A 133 -6.37 -4.90 -15.17
CA TYR A 133 -6.20 -5.73 -16.36
C TYR A 133 -6.80 -7.12 -16.17
N LEU A 134 -6.47 -7.81 -15.06
CA LEU A 134 -6.95 -9.17 -14.76
C LEU A 134 -8.47 -9.22 -14.57
N MET A 135 -9.06 -8.18 -13.96
CA MET A 135 -10.51 -8.07 -13.75
C MET A 135 -11.28 -7.60 -14.96
N GLY A 136 -10.63 -7.28 -16.09
CA GLY A 136 -11.30 -6.83 -17.28
C GLY A 136 -11.83 -5.39 -17.21
N ILE A 137 -11.28 -4.55 -16.33
CA ILE A 137 -11.65 -3.13 -16.22
C ILE A 137 -11.31 -2.43 -17.53
N ASP A 138 -12.18 -1.49 -17.93
CA ASP A 138 -12.00 -0.69 -19.14
C ASP A 138 -10.70 0.13 -19.05
N PRO A 139 -9.80 0.06 -20.06
CA PRO A 139 -8.55 0.83 -20.11
C PRO A 139 -8.75 2.34 -19.89
N GLU A 140 -9.82 2.91 -20.43
CA GLU A 140 -10.14 4.32 -20.24
C GLU A 140 -10.41 4.67 -18.77
N ARG A 141 -11.09 3.77 -18.04
CA ARG A 141 -11.31 3.94 -16.59
C ARG A 141 -10.01 3.88 -15.82
N VAL A 142 -9.11 2.96 -16.18
CA VAL A 142 -7.77 2.84 -15.57
C VAL A 142 -6.97 4.12 -15.80
N LYS A 143 -6.96 4.63 -17.03
CA LYS A 143 -6.31 5.88 -17.39
C LYS A 143 -6.85 7.07 -16.59
N GLN A 144 -8.18 7.17 -16.44
CA GLN A 144 -8.83 8.20 -15.61
C GLN A 144 -8.39 8.13 -14.14
N ASN A 145 -8.37 6.94 -13.55
CA ASN A 145 -7.94 6.76 -12.16
C ASN A 145 -6.47 7.13 -11.96
N LEU A 146 -5.57 6.65 -12.83
CA LEU A 146 -4.14 7.01 -12.77
C LEU A 146 -3.92 8.50 -13.00
N SER A 147 -4.65 9.12 -13.94
CA SER A 147 -4.63 10.57 -14.16
C SER A 147 -5.03 11.33 -12.88
N ALA A 148 -6.08 10.88 -12.19
CA ALA A 148 -6.52 11.49 -10.93
C ALA A 148 -5.49 11.31 -9.80
N ILE A 149 -4.81 10.16 -9.71
CA ILE A 149 -3.70 9.93 -8.77
C ILE A 149 -2.57 10.94 -9.04
N VAL A 150 -2.17 11.09 -10.30
CA VAL A 150 -1.11 12.05 -10.70
C VAL A 150 -1.52 13.50 -10.37
N GLN A 151 -2.79 13.86 -10.60
CA GLN A 151 -3.29 15.20 -10.25
C GLN A 151 -3.25 15.44 -8.74
N LYS A 152 -3.69 14.46 -7.92
CA LYS A 152 -3.58 14.55 -6.46
C LYS A 152 -2.14 14.71 -5.99
N ALA A 153 -1.18 13.97 -6.57
CA ALA A 153 0.23 14.13 -6.25
C ALA A 153 0.69 15.57 -6.53
N ARG A 154 0.36 16.13 -7.68
CA ARG A 154 0.69 17.51 -8.05
C ARG A 154 0.06 18.57 -7.14
N GLU A 155 -1.23 18.39 -6.79
CA GLU A 155 -1.94 19.29 -5.87
C GLU A 155 -1.30 19.35 -4.49
N ASN A 156 -0.62 18.27 -4.08
CA ASN A 156 0.10 18.16 -2.83
C ASN A 156 1.62 18.42 -2.96
N ASN A 157 2.10 18.85 -4.14
CA ASN A 157 3.52 19.07 -4.45
C ASN A 157 4.39 17.79 -4.28
N ILE A 158 3.81 16.63 -4.52
CA ILE A 158 4.49 15.33 -4.46
C ILE A 158 4.95 14.96 -5.88
N GLU A 159 6.25 14.69 -6.06
CA GLU A 159 6.73 14.16 -7.33
C GLU A 159 6.14 12.77 -7.58
N CYS A 160 5.79 12.45 -8.84
CA CYS A 160 5.17 11.19 -9.19
C CYS A 160 5.98 10.46 -10.25
N VAL A 161 6.29 9.19 -9.97
CA VAL A 161 6.83 8.22 -10.92
C VAL A 161 5.75 7.22 -11.27
N LEU A 162 5.49 7.01 -12.55
CA LEU A 162 4.62 5.93 -13.02
C LEU A 162 5.43 4.69 -13.35
N VAL A 163 4.97 3.55 -12.86
CA VAL A 163 5.58 2.24 -13.09
C VAL A 163 4.57 1.35 -13.81
N ASP A 164 4.89 0.93 -15.04
CA ASP A 164 4.15 -0.12 -15.73
C ASP A 164 4.55 -1.49 -15.17
N LEU A 165 3.58 -2.37 -15.03
CA LEU A 165 3.76 -3.59 -14.25
C LEU A 165 4.26 -4.78 -15.08
N GLN A 166 3.93 -4.84 -16.37
CA GLN A 166 4.29 -5.99 -17.21
C GLN A 166 4.86 -5.59 -18.57
N PRO A 167 5.96 -6.28 -19.00
CA PRO A 167 6.39 -6.18 -20.39
C PRO A 167 5.31 -6.81 -21.27
N ARG A 168 4.76 -6.06 -22.18
CA ARG A 168 3.80 -6.57 -23.16
C ARG A 168 4.54 -6.94 -24.42
N SER A 169 4.50 -8.21 -24.81
CA SER A 169 4.89 -8.66 -26.13
C SER A 169 3.94 -8.05 -27.17
N ALA A 170 4.34 -8.07 -28.44
CA ALA A 170 3.62 -7.45 -29.56
C ALA A 170 2.10 -7.57 -29.42
N VAL A 171 1.44 -6.43 -29.26
CA VAL A 171 -0.02 -6.33 -29.12
C VAL A 171 -0.65 -5.99 -30.44
N GLU A 172 -1.81 -6.58 -30.72
CA GLU A 172 -2.60 -6.27 -31.91
C GLU A 172 -3.15 -4.85 -31.81
N GLU A 173 -2.95 -4.04 -32.85
CA GLU A 173 -3.47 -2.67 -32.92
C GLU A 173 -4.99 -2.65 -32.73
N GLY A 174 -5.48 -1.73 -31.91
CA GLY A 174 -6.90 -1.62 -31.59
C GLY A 174 -7.41 -2.63 -30.56
N SER A 175 -6.56 -3.56 -30.08
CA SER A 175 -6.92 -4.50 -29.02
C SER A 175 -6.98 -3.81 -27.65
N ARG A 176 -7.64 -4.46 -26.70
CA ARG A 176 -7.63 -4.05 -25.29
C ARG A 176 -6.21 -3.99 -24.72
N ASP A 177 -5.35 -4.92 -25.12
CA ASP A 177 -3.97 -4.98 -24.67
C ASP A 177 -3.16 -3.79 -25.18
N ALA A 178 -3.40 -3.36 -26.44
CA ALA A 178 -2.80 -2.15 -26.98
C ALA A 178 -3.26 -0.91 -26.22
N ALA A 179 -4.55 -0.82 -25.89
CA ALA A 179 -5.08 0.28 -25.10
C ALA A 179 -4.46 0.34 -23.69
N PHE A 180 -4.28 -0.81 -23.02
CA PHE A 180 -3.58 -0.86 -21.72
C PHE A 180 -2.10 -0.50 -21.85
N ALA A 181 -1.42 -0.98 -22.88
CA ALA A 181 0.01 -0.69 -23.09
C ALA A 181 0.27 0.82 -23.33
N ALA A 182 -0.71 1.54 -23.87
CA ALA A 182 -0.61 2.97 -24.13
C ALA A 182 -0.80 3.85 -22.90
N ILE A 183 -1.48 3.37 -21.84
CA ILE A 183 -1.90 4.22 -20.70
C ILE A 183 -0.71 4.93 -20.06
N TYR A 184 0.31 4.19 -19.65
CA TYR A 184 1.41 4.74 -18.85
C TYR A 184 2.30 5.71 -19.65
N PRO A 185 2.78 5.37 -20.87
CA PRO A 185 3.58 6.30 -21.66
C PRO A 185 2.79 7.54 -22.10
N GLU A 186 1.47 7.42 -22.36
CA GLU A 186 0.62 8.56 -22.67
C GLU A 186 0.47 9.49 -21.47
N LEU A 187 0.19 8.97 -20.27
CA LEU A 187 0.11 9.75 -19.04
C LEU A 187 1.46 10.38 -18.70
N ALA A 188 2.56 9.64 -18.85
CA ALA A 188 3.90 10.17 -18.62
C ALA A 188 4.20 11.36 -19.54
N THR A 189 3.84 11.25 -20.81
CA THR A 189 3.97 12.35 -21.79
C THR A 189 3.04 13.52 -21.46
N GLN A 190 1.77 13.25 -21.18
CA GLN A 190 0.76 14.26 -20.88
C GLN A 190 1.12 15.10 -19.66
N PHE A 191 1.66 14.45 -18.63
CA PHE A 191 1.98 15.09 -17.37
C PHE A 191 3.48 15.39 -17.18
N GLY A 192 4.35 15.05 -18.14
CA GLY A 192 5.81 15.22 -18.03
C GLY A 192 6.41 14.45 -16.86
N LEU A 193 5.97 13.20 -16.65
CA LEU A 193 6.41 12.36 -15.55
C LEU A 193 7.60 11.49 -15.94
N LYS A 194 8.39 11.10 -14.94
CA LYS A 194 9.30 9.97 -15.06
C LYS A 194 8.49 8.66 -15.14
N TYR A 195 8.90 7.77 -16.01
CA TYR A 195 8.17 6.56 -16.34
C TYR A 195 9.13 5.36 -16.37
N TYR A 196 8.78 4.33 -15.60
CA TYR A 196 9.49 3.05 -15.60
C TYR A 196 8.68 2.02 -16.41
N PRO A 197 9.19 1.54 -17.55
CA PRO A 197 8.36 0.86 -18.56
C PRO A 197 7.93 -0.55 -18.21
N SER A 198 8.60 -1.21 -17.27
CA SER A 198 8.21 -2.59 -16.89
C SER A 198 8.85 -3.06 -15.59
N LEU A 199 8.05 -3.15 -14.55
CA LEU A 199 8.48 -3.65 -13.24
C LEU A 199 8.95 -5.12 -13.29
N MET A 200 8.33 -5.94 -14.13
CA MET A 200 8.60 -7.37 -14.25
C MET A 200 9.74 -7.71 -15.24
N THR A 201 10.52 -6.71 -15.67
CA THR A 201 11.68 -6.93 -16.56
C THR A 201 12.68 -7.90 -15.91
N GLY A 202 13.04 -8.96 -16.63
CA GLY A 202 13.95 -10.01 -16.16
C GLY A 202 13.30 -11.07 -15.28
N VAL A 203 12.02 -10.89 -14.89
CA VAL A 203 11.27 -11.82 -14.02
C VAL A 203 10.10 -12.46 -14.74
N ALA A 204 9.38 -11.70 -15.56
CA ALA A 204 8.25 -12.23 -16.32
C ALA A 204 8.69 -13.42 -17.17
N ASN A 205 7.87 -14.50 -17.17
CA ASN A 205 8.13 -15.74 -17.89
C ASN A 205 9.39 -16.52 -17.43
N GLN A 206 9.92 -16.23 -16.24
CA GLN A 206 11.01 -17.00 -15.62
C GLN A 206 10.46 -17.83 -14.46
N PRO A 207 10.21 -19.15 -14.65
CA PRO A 207 9.56 -19.98 -13.62
C PRO A 207 10.31 -19.99 -12.27
N ASP A 208 11.64 -19.93 -12.29
CA ASP A 208 12.47 -19.93 -11.08
C ASP A 208 12.40 -18.61 -10.29
N LEU A 209 11.89 -17.54 -10.91
CA LEU A 209 11.71 -16.22 -10.31
C LEU A 209 10.26 -15.91 -9.95
N LEU A 210 9.33 -16.83 -10.29
CA LEU A 210 7.90 -16.72 -10.00
C LEU A 210 7.48 -17.77 -8.98
N GLN A 211 6.49 -17.42 -8.17
CA GLN A 211 5.80 -18.36 -7.28
C GLN A 211 4.99 -19.36 -8.11
N THR A 212 4.43 -20.36 -7.44
CA THR A 212 3.67 -21.44 -8.11
C THR A 212 2.43 -20.98 -8.86
N ASP A 213 1.96 -19.77 -8.58
CA ASP A 213 0.84 -19.13 -9.27
C ASP A 213 1.23 -18.55 -10.66
N GLY A 214 2.53 -18.45 -10.92
CA GLY A 214 3.06 -17.90 -12.17
C GLY A 214 2.86 -16.39 -12.37
N LEU A 215 2.42 -15.69 -11.32
CA LEU A 215 2.12 -14.24 -11.35
C LEU A 215 3.02 -13.46 -10.40
N HIS A 216 3.14 -13.90 -9.16
CA HIS A 216 3.89 -13.20 -8.13
C HIS A 216 5.37 -13.62 -8.14
N PRO A 217 6.31 -12.69 -7.95
CA PRO A 217 7.73 -13.02 -7.87
C PRO A 217 8.06 -13.77 -6.59
N THR A 218 9.09 -14.63 -6.67
CA THR A 218 9.77 -15.17 -5.48
C THR A 218 10.67 -14.09 -4.88
N GLU A 219 11.26 -14.34 -3.70
CA GLU A 219 12.30 -13.48 -3.11
C GLU A 219 13.40 -13.11 -4.14
N LYS A 220 13.86 -14.09 -4.92
CA LYS A 220 14.84 -13.85 -5.99
C LYS A 220 14.29 -12.95 -7.09
N GLY A 221 13.03 -13.15 -7.47
CA GLY A 221 12.35 -12.32 -8.46
C GLY A 221 12.20 -10.88 -7.99
N VAL A 222 11.81 -10.67 -6.73
CA VAL A 222 11.74 -9.33 -6.11
C VAL A 222 13.09 -8.65 -6.10
N ARG A 223 14.17 -9.37 -5.79
CA ARG A 223 15.54 -8.81 -5.81
C ARG A 223 15.93 -8.28 -7.18
N VAL A 224 15.65 -9.03 -8.25
CA VAL A 224 15.90 -8.57 -9.63
C VAL A 224 15.08 -7.32 -9.95
N MET A 225 13.80 -7.29 -9.55
CA MET A 225 12.95 -6.10 -9.73
C MET A 225 13.50 -4.90 -8.96
N ALA A 226 13.91 -5.12 -7.71
CA ALA A 226 14.43 -4.07 -6.83
C ALA A 226 15.74 -3.47 -7.34
N GLU A 227 16.68 -4.30 -7.82
CA GLU A 227 17.94 -3.85 -8.42
C GLU A 227 17.68 -2.93 -9.63
N ASN A 228 16.81 -3.35 -10.55
CA ASN A 228 16.45 -2.56 -11.72
C ASN A 228 15.73 -1.26 -11.36
N LEU A 229 14.81 -1.31 -10.40
CA LEU A 229 14.01 -0.15 -9.99
C LEU A 229 14.84 0.83 -9.17
N ALA A 230 15.72 0.36 -8.28
CA ALA A 230 16.62 1.19 -7.51
C ALA A 230 17.55 1.98 -8.44
N GLN A 231 18.17 1.35 -9.42
CA GLN A 231 18.99 2.04 -10.43
C GLN A 231 18.22 3.14 -11.18
N PHE A 232 16.95 2.95 -11.43
CA PHE A 232 16.10 3.97 -12.05
C PHE A 232 15.76 5.11 -11.09
N LEU A 233 15.52 4.80 -9.81
CA LEU A 233 15.12 5.78 -8.79
C LEU A 233 16.30 6.56 -8.23
N GLU A 234 17.52 6.01 -8.24
CA GLU A 234 18.74 6.63 -7.72
C GLU A 234 18.86 8.11 -8.13
N PRO A 235 18.97 8.48 -9.43
CA PRO A 235 19.15 9.88 -9.82
C PRO A 235 17.94 10.77 -9.51
N ILE A 236 16.78 10.17 -9.23
CA ILE A 236 15.57 10.90 -8.84
C ILE A 236 15.66 11.27 -7.37
N ILE A 237 16.10 10.34 -6.54
CA ILE A 237 16.20 10.50 -5.09
C ILE A 237 17.37 11.41 -4.73
N GLU A 238 18.52 11.27 -5.40
CA GLU A 238 19.69 12.16 -5.23
C GLU A 238 19.37 13.64 -5.52
N ALA A 239 18.39 13.91 -6.38
CA ALA A 239 17.98 15.29 -6.68
C ALA A 239 17.30 16.01 -5.49
N TYR A 240 17.00 15.32 -4.40
CA TYR A 240 16.49 15.89 -3.15
C TYR A 240 17.58 16.24 -2.14
N GLU A 241 18.85 15.81 -2.37
CA GLU A 241 20.00 16.17 -1.53
C GLU A 241 20.53 17.57 -1.87
#